data_058cefcc703a5b9a4d78a01fdadad23b
#
_entry.id   058cefcc703a5b9a4d78a01fdadad23b
#
_cell.length_a   1.000
_cell.length_b   1.000
_cell.length_c   1.000
_cell.angle_alpha   90.00
_cell.angle_beta   90.00
_cell.angle_gamma   90.00
#
_symmetry.space_group_name_H-M   'P 1'
#
loop_
_entity.id
_entity.type
_entity.pdbx_description
1 polymer ?
#
loop_
_entity_poly.entity_id
_entity_poly.type
_entity_poly.pdbx_seq_one_letter_code
_entity_poly.pdbx_strand_id
1 'polypeptide(L)'
;MKRSILVILTSLSLAGYSPVIAQHTVSNQHPQVDKSSATDLFAKEKYGAARQVYAGIIPSEMLLVAYDAEKEYGIAASAAEMQHGDAAYLLNKFLSDYPENTRTNRAWFQLGNLNFRNNKYSDALSAYDKVNTYDMNTEENAEYTFKKGYCYFKKNDFDQAAELFYGIKDQQTKYTGPATYYYAHIMYASGKYETALRDFEKLRDDETFKKVIPYYIIQIYYLQGRYDEMLEMSQPYLKGQRNKRTNEILRLAADVNYRKGNYAKAIELMEEYRKINRNKASREESYALGFSYYKTMDYAKAIPEFQTVATGEDSLAQNAYYHLGDCYLKTDQKQFASNSFLSAWKVPVKSDLAEDALFNYAKLSIELSYNPYNEAIKALQQYLTEYPDSPRRDEAYTYLANLYMVTKNYKEALLTLENIKKRNNSQNAIYQKISYFRGIELFNDNQYFDAIGQFKNALGNKNDNYITASATFWTGESYYRLNQYDIAANYYNNFLKTPGAEKHSAFSSVNYNLGYAAFKQKKYGEARTAFAKYLEGH
;
A
#
# COMPACT_ATOMS: atom_id res chain seq x y z
N MET A 1 -4.92 -11.95 0.68
CA MET A 1 -3.94 -13.06 0.83
C MET A 1 -4.51 -14.48 0.97
N LYS A 2 -5.85 -14.69 1.11
CA LYS A 2 -6.44 -16.05 1.33
C LYS A 2 -6.89 -16.82 0.07
N ARG A 3 -6.66 -16.32 -1.15
CA ARG A 3 -7.21 -16.95 -2.38
C ARG A 3 -6.22 -17.50 -3.41
N SER A 4 -4.93 -17.46 -3.18
CA SER A 4 -3.93 -17.87 -4.20
C SER A 4 -3.20 -19.19 -3.93
N ILE A 5 -3.55 -19.94 -2.89
CA ILE A 5 -2.79 -21.13 -2.45
C ILE A 5 -3.28 -22.45 -3.09
N LEU A 6 -4.37 -22.41 -3.88
CA LEU A 6 -5.11 -23.66 -4.20
C LEU A 6 -4.80 -24.33 -5.55
N VAL A 7 -3.77 -23.97 -6.32
CA VAL A 7 -3.65 -24.48 -7.71
C VAL A 7 -2.34 -25.22 -8.05
N ILE A 8 -1.47 -25.55 -7.12
CA ILE A 8 -0.12 -26.07 -7.53
C ILE A 8 0.15 -27.55 -7.15
N LEU A 9 -0.86 -28.33 -6.84
CA LEU A 9 -0.62 -29.73 -6.35
C LEU A 9 -1.16 -30.85 -7.26
N THR A 10 -1.40 -30.60 -8.53
CA THR A 10 -1.92 -31.67 -9.43
C THR A 10 -0.87 -32.33 -10.30
N SER A 11 0.42 -32.19 -10.06
CA SER A 11 1.46 -32.81 -10.90
C SER A 11 2.61 -33.47 -10.15
N LEU A 12 2.35 -34.07 -8.98
CA LEU A 12 3.21 -35.17 -8.49
C LEU A 12 2.53 -36.50 -8.84
N SER A 13 2.29 -36.71 -10.12
CA SER A 13 2.14 -38.06 -10.66
C SER A 13 3.52 -38.71 -10.63
N LEU A 14 3.70 -39.69 -9.76
CA LEU A 14 4.80 -40.65 -9.85
C LEU A 14 4.86 -41.17 -11.28
N ALA A 15 5.76 -40.61 -12.08
CA ALA A 15 6.11 -41.17 -13.39
C ALA A 15 6.85 -42.47 -13.13
N GLY A 16 6.25 -43.55 -13.53
CA GLY A 16 6.86 -44.88 -13.44
C GLY A 16 5.88 -46.00 -13.72
N TYR A 17 5.08 -45.87 -14.78
CA TYR A 17 4.40 -47.06 -15.32
C TYR A 17 4.84 -47.29 -16.75
N SER A 18 5.77 -48.25 -16.93
CA SER A 18 5.87 -48.96 -18.19
C SER A 18 4.68 -49.93 -18.29
N PRO A 19 3.97 -50.01 -19.43
CA PRO A 19 2.92 -51.00 -19.59
C PRO A 19 3.56 -52.38 -19.63
N VAL A 20 3.33 -53.17 -18.61
CA VAL A 20 3.69 -54.60 -18.65
C VAL A 20 2.71 -55.27 -19.59
N ILE A 21 3.20 -55.64 -20.77
CA ILE A 21 2.48 -56.53 -21.68
C ILE A 21 2.35 -57.89 -20.99
N ALA A 22 1.13 -58.28 -20.67
CA ALA A 22 0.86 -59.59 -20.09
C ALA A 22 1.23 -60.70 -21.10
N GLN A 23 2.30 -61.42 -20.83
CA GLN A 23 2.58 -62.65 -21.55
C GLN A 23 1.61 -63.75 -21.08
N HIS A 24 0.70 -64.15 -21.92
CA HIS A 24 -0.09 -65.40 -21.74
C HIS A 24 0.82 -66.59 -21.82
N THR A 25 1.19 -67.17 -20.71
CA THR A 25 1.71 -68.52 -20.64
C THR A 25 0.54 -69.48 -20.31
N VAL A 26 0.00 -70.17 -21.32
CA VAL A 26 -0.93 -71.26 -21.09
C VAL A 26 -0.10 -72.49 -20.68
N SER A 27 -0.16 -72.86 -19.43
CA SER A 27 0.34 -74.13 -18.93
C SER A 27 -0.85 -74.99 -18.53
N ASN A 28 -1.20 -75.91 -19.39
CA ASN A 28 -2.13 -77.03 -19.10
C ASN A 28 -1.40 -78.15 -18.35
N GLN A 29 -1.26 -77.98 -17.02
CA GLN A 29 -1.06 -79.10 -16.07
C GLN A 29 -1.61 -78.58 -14.73
N HIS A 30 -2.54 -79.32 -14.12
CA HIS A 30 -2.99 -79.03 -12.78
C HIS A 30 -1.86 -79.35 -11.75
N PRO A 31 -1.01 -78.41 -11.35
CA PRO A 31 -0.21 -78.59 -10.16
C PRO A 31 -1.08 -78.34 -8.97
N GLN A 32 -0.90 -79.01 -7.87
CA GLN A 32 -1.34 -78.55 -6.56
C GLN A 32 -0.89 -77.11 -6.41
N VAL A 33 -1.83 -76.21 -6.49
CA VAL A 33 -1.57 -74.76 -6.39
C VAL A 33 -1.18 -74.49 -4.95
N ASP A 34 0.13 -74.38 -4.71
CA ASP A 34 0.68 -74.18 -3.38
C ASP A 34 0.62 -72.70 -2.99
N LYS A 35 0.21 -72.45 -1.74
CA LYS A 35 0.17 -71.11 -1.08
C LYS A 35 1.53 -70.39 -1.19
N SER A 36 2.63 -71.14 -1.14
CA SER A 36 3.99 -70.60 -1.28
C SER A 36 4.20 -69.91 -2.63
N SER A 37 3.69 -70.50 -3.72
CA SER A 37 3.77 -69.95 -5.07
C SER A 37 2.98 -68.65 -5.23
N ALA A 38 1.80 -68.53 -4.61
CA ALA A 38 1.00 -67.30 -4.62
C ALA A 38 1.68 -66.17 -3.84
N THR A 39 2.23 -66.49 -2.67
CA THR A 39 2.94 -65.51 -1.82
C THR A 39 4.25 -65.05 -2.50
N ASP A 40 4.98 -65.94 -3.15
CA ASP A 40 6.20 -65.60 -3.91
C ASP A 40 5.89 -64.68 -5.10
N LEU A 41 4.83 -64.98 -5.84
CA LEU A 41 4.35 -64.09 -6.93
C LEU A 41 3.93 -62.73 -6.43
N PHE A 42 3.26 -62.65 -5.29
CA PHE A 42 2.87 -61.40 -4.67
C PHE A 42 4.10 -60.60 -4.23
N ALA A 43 5.08 -61.21 -3.58
CA ALA A 43 6.34 -60.58 -3.16
C ALA A 43 7.17 -60.07 -4.34
N LYS A 44 7.06 -60.72 -5.52
CA LYS A 44 7.68 -60.31 -6.78
C LYS A 44 6.84 -59.29 -7.58
N GLU A 45 5.85 -58.69 -6.95
CA GLU A 45 4.94 -57.69 -7.54
C GLU A 45 4.14 -58.18 -8.77
N LYS A 46 4.04 -59.49 -8.95
CA LYS A 46 3.25 -60.13 -10.02
C LYS A 46 1.81 -60.33 -9.57
N TYR A 47 1.14 -59.27 -9.21
CA TYR A 47 -0.17 -59.25 -8.53
C TYR A 47 -1.28 -59.95 -9.33
N GLY A 48 -1.33 -59.79 -10.64
CA GLY A 48 -2.32 -60.47 -11.50
C GLY A 48 -2.17 -62.01 -11.47
N ALA A 49 -0.95 -62.53 -11.56
CA ALA A 49 -0.66 -63.95 -11.45
C ALA A 49 -0.90 -64.44 -10.00
N ALA A 50 -0.48 -63.69 -9.00
CA ALA A 50 -0.74 -64.00 -7.58
C ALA A 50 -2.25 -64.16 -7.31
N ARG A 51 -3.08 -63.22 -7.79
CA ARG A 51 -4.55 -63.28 -7.66
C ARG A 51 -5.15 -64.53 -8.25
N GLN A 52 -4.70 -64.93 -9.45
CA GLN A 52 -5.17 -66.16 -10.10
C GLN A 52 -4.78 -67.41 -9.29
N VAL A 53 -3.55 -67.45 -8.81
CA VAL A 53 -3.07 -68.57 -7.99
C VAL A 53 -3.82 -68.66 -6.67
N TYR A 54 -4.03 -67.52 -5.98
CA TYR A 54 -4.87 -67.47 -4.76
C TYR A 54 -6.30 -67.96 -5.06
N ALA A 55 -6.91 -67.55 -6.14
CA ALA A 55 -8.27 -67.97 -6.52
C ALA A 55 -8.36 -69.50 -6.76
N GLY A 56 -7.30 -70.15 -7.25
CA GLY A 56 -7.23 -71.57 -7.51
C GLY A 56 -6.89 -72.43 -6.29
N ILE A 57 -6.61 -71.86 -5.13
CA ILE A 57 -6.36 -72.62 -3.89
C ILE A 57 -7.62 -73.32 -3.45
N ILE A 58 -7.55 -74.68 -3.33
CA ILE A 58 -8.63 -75.53 -2.81
C ILE A 58 -8.27 -75.92 -1.36
N PRO A 59 -9.09 -75.57 -0.34
CA PRO A 59 -8.80 -75.90 1.05
C PRO A 59 -8.79 -77.41 1.28
N SER A 60 -7.87 -77.92 2.10
CA SER A 60 -7.94 -79.30 2.60
C SER A 60 -8.89 -79.36 3.83
N GLU A 61 -9.65 -80.42 3.97
CA GLU A 61 -10.76 -80.55 4.93
C GLU A 61 -10.38 -80.27 6.41
N MET A 62 -9.10 -80.19 6.76
CA MET A 62 -8.65 -80.12 8.18
C MET A 62 -8.30 -78.72 8.67
N LEU A 63 -8.22 -77.67 7.82
CA LEU A 63 -7.83 -76.31 8.16
C LEU A 63 -8.60 -75.23 7.40
N LEU A 64 -9.89 -75.50 7.10
CA LEU A 64 -10.74 -74.70 6.23
C LEU A 64 -10.73 -73.20 6.51
N VAL A 65 -10.94 -72.77 7.76
CA VAL A 65 -11.07 -71.33 8.09
C VAL A 65 -9.78 -70.52 7.91
N ALA A 66 -8.62 -71.08 8.29
CA ALA A 66 -7.34 -70.38 8.14
C ALA A 66 -6.88 -70.31 6.67
N TYR A 67 -7.20 -71.31 5.88
CA TYR A 67 -6.90 -71.35 4.44
C TYR A 67 -7.79 -70.40 3.65
N ASP A 68 -9.08 -70.35 4.00
CA ASP A 68 -10.01 -69.43 3.33
C ASP A 68 -9.64 -67.97 3.63
N ALA A 69 -9.27 -67.63 4.88
CA ALA A 69 -8.82 -66.30 5.23
C ALA A 69 -7.58 -65.86 4.45
N GLU A 70 -6.54 -66.69 4.31
CA GLU A 70 -5.35 -66.35 3.57
C GLU A 70 -5.61 -66.24 2.04
N LYS A 71 -6.49 -67.12 1.50
CA LYS A 71 -6.93 -67.04 0.10
C LYS A 71 -7.68 -65.72 -0.17
N GLU A 72 -8.70 -65.39 0.64
CA GLU A 72 -9.47 -64.16 0.48
C GLU A 72 -8.64 -62.93 0.67
N TYR A 73 -7.74 -62.91 1.67
CA TYR A 73 -6.77 -61.81 1.84
C TYR A 73 -5.86 -61.66 0.60
N GLY A 74 -5.28 -62.74 0.08
CA GLY A 74 -4.39 -62.69 -1.05
C GLY A 74 -5.07 -62.16 -2.33
N ILE A 75 -6.34 -62.55 -2.55
CA ILE A 75 -7.15 -62.02 -3.66
C ILE A 75 -7.41 -60.52 -3.46
N ALA A 76 -7.85 -60.11 -2.25
CA ALA A 76 -8.15 -58.73 -1.93
C ALA A 76 -6.92 -57.82 -2.00
N ALA A 77 -5.80 -58.25 -1.42
CA ALA A 77 -4.53 -57.55 -1.46
C ALA A 77 -3.99 -57.34 -2.88
N SER A 78 -4.02 -58.44 -3.70
CA SER A 78 -3.63 -58.37 -5.12
C SER A 78 -4.52 -57.40 -5.91
N ALA A 79 -5.83 -57.41 -5.65
CA ALA A 79 -6.75 -56.49 -6.27
C ALA A 79 -6.45 -55.03 -5.89
N ALA A 80 -6.10 -54.78 -4.62
CA ALA A 80 -5.76 -53.46 -4.13
C ALA A 80 -4.49 -52.89 -4.75
N GLU A 81 -3.44 -53.70 -4.89
CA GLU A 81 -2.20 -53.28 -5.53
C GLU A 81 -2.38 -53.04 -7.06
N MET A 82 -3.23 -53.83 -7.73
CA MET A 82 -3.62 -53.59 -9.13
C MET A 82 -4.63 -52.46 -9.31
N GLN A 83 -5.14 -51.86 -8.24
CA GLN A 83 -6.23 -50.86 -8.27
C GLN A 83 -7.50 -51.36 -8.98
N HIS A 84 -7.79 -52.64 -8.83
CA HIS A 84 -8.97 -53.26 -9.47
C HIS A 84 -10.26 -52.71 -8.85
N GLY A 85 -11.33 -52.59 -9.64
CA GLY A 85 -12.55 -51.96 -9.22
C GLY A 85 -13.28 -52.61 -8.02
N ASP A 86 -13.03 -53.93 -7.81
CA ASP A 86 -13.58 -54.70 -6.68
C ASP A 86 -12.69 -54.68 -5.41
N ALA A 87 -11.50 -54.08 -5.46
CA ALA A 87 -10.51 -54.14 -4.39
C ALA A 87 -11.06 -53.65 -3.02
N ALA A 88 -11.79 -52.53 -3.01
CA ALA A 88 -12.38 -52.00 -1.77
C ALA A 88 -13.44 -52.95 -1.20
N TYR A 89 -14.25 -53.56 -2.07
CA TYR A 89 -15.24 -54.52 -1.64
C TYR A 89 -14.60 -55.78 -1.04
N LEU A 90 -13.58 -56.33 -1.70
CA LEU A 90 -12.85 -57.53 -1.28
C LEU A 90 -12.13 -57.28 0.07
N LEU A 91 -11.48 -56.15 0.25
CA LEU A 91 -10.83 -55.79 1.51
C LEU A 91 -11.86 -55.65 2.66
N ASN A 92 -12.98 -54.95 2.41
CA ASN A 92 -14.02 -54.80 3.43
C ASN A 92 -14.68 -56.15 3.76
N LYS A 93 -14.90 -56.99 2.78
CA LYS A 93 -15.43 -58.35 3.00
C LYS A 93 -14.46 -59.13 3.89
N PHE A 94 -13.18 -59.16 3.55
CA PHE A 94 -12.15 -59.84 4.36
C PHE A 94 -12.12 -59.32 5.80
N LEU A 95 -12.17 -58.01 6.02
CA LEU A 95 -12.17 -57.39 7.33
C LEU A 95 -13.42 -57.70 8.15
N SER A 96 -14.56 -57.88 7.49
CA SER A 96 -15.83 -58.31 8.13
C SER A 96 -15.86 -59.77 8.50
N ASP A 97 -15.37 -60.63 7.58
CA ASP A 97 -15.46 -62.09 7.73
C ASP A 97 -14.37 -62.66 8.65
N TYR A 98 -13.21 -61.96 8.74
CA TYR A 98 -12.04 -62.41 9.52
C TYR A 98 -11.45 -61.29 10.42
N PRO A 99 -12.20 -60.71 11.35
CA PRO A 99 -11.78 -59.54 12.13
C PRO A 99 -10.57 -59.78 13.06
N GLU A 100 -10.38 -61.00 13.52
CA GLU A 100 -9.28 -61.43 14.42
C GLU A 100 -8.08 -62.03 13.69
N ASN A 101 -8.06 -62.01 12.35
CA ASN A 101 -6.99 -62.62 11.60
C ASN A 101 -5.72 -61.77 11.68
N THR A 102 -4.56 -62.42 11.64
CA THR A 102 -3.24 -61.76 11.66
C THR A 102 -3.01 -60.80 10.48
N ARG A 103 -3.76 -60.95 9.37
CA ARG A 103 -3.72 -60.10 8.18
C ARG A 103 -4.61 -58.84 8.28
N THR A 104 -5.49 -58.76 9.29
CA THR A 104 -6.44 -57.68 9.44
C THR A 104 -5.77 -56.33 9.48
N ASN A 105 -4.67 -56.22 10.25
CA ASN A 105 -3.88 -54.99 10.30
C ASN A 105 -3.34 -54.55 8.93
N ARG A 106 -2.83 -55.51 8.17
CA ARG A 106 -2.33 -55.27 6.81
C ARG A 106 -3.45 -54.91 5.82
N ALA A 107 -4.63 -55.54 5.97
CA ALA A 107 -5.81 -55.23 5.16
C ALA A 107 -6.32 -53.80 5.42
N TRP A 108 -6.37 -53.33 6.67
CA TRP A 108 -6.67 -51.92 7.00
C TRP A 108 -5.70 -50.96 6.35
N PHE A 109 -4.40 -51.25 6.41
CA PHE A 109 -3.38 -50.42 5.79
C PHE A 109 -3.55 -50.33 4.27
N GLN A 110 -3.81 -51.49 3.60
CA GLN A 110 -4.07 -51.55 2.16
C GLN A 110 -5.36 -50.82 1.77
N LEU A 111 -6.44 -50.94 2.57
CA LEU A 111 -7.69 -50.21 2.36
C LEU A 111 -7.46 -48.68 2.49
N GLY A 112 -6.68 -48.27 3.50
CA GLY A 112 -6.26 -46.89 3.66
C GLY A 112 -5.47 -46.39 2.43
N ASN A 113 -4.51 -47.17 1.95
CA ASN A 113 -3.73 -46.86 0.76
C ASN A 113 -4.59 -46.76 -0.50
N LEU A 114 -5.54 -47.67 -0.69
CA LEU A 114 -6.48 -47.64 -1.81
C LEU A 114 -7.34 -46.40 -1.80
N ASN A 115 -7.93 -46.07 -0.65
CA ASN A 115 -8.73 -44.86 -0.46
C ASN A 115 -7.90 -43.59 -0.66
N PHE A 116 -6.65 -43.56 -0.19
CA PHE A 116 -5.70 -42.46 -0.39
C PHE A 116 -5.43 -42.24 -1.89
N ARG A 117 -5.11 -43.31 -2.65
CA ARG A 117 -4.90 -43.25 -4.10
C ARG A 117 -6.13 -42.72 -4.86
N ASN A 118 -7.32 -43.05 -4.37
CA ASN A 118 -8.61 -42.60 -4.92
C ASN A 118 -9.05 -41.21 -4.41
N ASN A 119 -8.19 -40.47 -3.67
CA ASN A 119 -8.45 -39.18 -3.07
C ASN A 119 -9.63 -39.16 -2.06
N LYS A 120 -10.04 -40.34 -1.56
CA LYS A 120 -11.06 -40.50 -0.50
C LYS A 120 -10.41 -40.33 0.87
N TYR A 121 -9.98 -39.10 1.20
CA TYR A 121 -9.12 -38.85 2.36
C TYR A 121 -9.80 -39.15 3.69
N SER A 122 -11.13 -38.94 3.82
CA SER A 122 -11.86 -39.31 5.04
C SER A 122 -11.92 -40.82 5.24
N ASP A 123 -12.21 -41.57 4.18
CA ASP A 123 -12.25 -43.03 4.24
C ASP A 123 -10.85 -43.62 4.48
N ALA A 124 -9.82 -42.98 3.92
CA ALA A 124 -8.42 -43.36 4.17
C ALA A 124 -8.07 -43.18 5.65
N LEU A 125 -8.43 -42.05 6.26
CA LEU A 125 -8.20 -41.81 7.70
C LEU A 125 -8.89 -42.84 8.56
N SER A 126 -10.17 -43.14 8.28
CA SER A 126 -10.95 -44.14 9.02
C SER A 126 -10.31 -45.54 8.95
N ALA A 127 -9.68 -45.89 7.83
CA ALA A 127 -8.94 -47.13 7.69
C ALA A 127 -7.58 -47.08 8.42
N TYR A 128 -6.84 -45.97 8.27
CA TYR A 128 -5.55 -45.77 8.97
C TYR A 128 -5.70 -45.74 10.49
N ASP A 129 -6.79 -45.23 11.02
CA ASP A 129 -7.05 -45.22 12.46
C ASP A 129 -7.23 -46.61 13.08
N LYS A 130 -7.48 -47.65 12.26
CA LYS A 130 -7.55 -49.05 12.67
C LYS A 130 -6.21 -49.78 12.58
N VAL A 131 -5.18 -49.14 12.01
CA VAL A 131 -3.85 -49.75 11.81
C VAL A 131 -3.04 -49.67 13.08
N ASN A 132 -2.50 -50.82 13.51
CA ASN A 132 -1.49 -50.90 14.55
C ASN A 132 -0.11 -50.82 13.87
N THR A 133 0.71 -49.87 14.31
CA THR A 133 2.02 -49.62 13.70
C THR A 133 3.18 -50.44 14.35
N TYR A 134 2.88 -51.23 15.39
CA TYR A 134 3.89 -51.93 16.17
C TYR A 134 4.78 -52.88 15.30
N ASP A 135 4.16 -53.58 14.35
CA ASP A 135 4.84 -54.54 13.48
C ASP A 135 5.37 -53.95 12.16
N MET A 136 5.27 -52.62 12.00
CA MET A 136 5.74 -51.96 10.79
C MET A 136 7.25 -51.71 10.85
N ASN A 137 7.95 -51.96 9.77
CA ASN A 137 9.32 -51.50 9.58
C ASN A 137 9.37 -49.98 9.42
N THR A 138 10.54 -49.38 9.48
CA THR A 138 10.75 -47.93 9.41
C THR A 138 10.16 -47.32 8.14
N GLU A 139 10.32 -47.99 6.98
CA GLU A 139 9.81 -47.47 5.71
C GLU A 139 8.27 -47.54 5.63
N GLU A 140 7.68 -48.66 6.09
CA GLU A 140 6.23 -48.82 6.17
C GLU A 140 5.56 -47.84 7.14
N ASN A 141 6.19 -47.64 8.29
CA ASN A 141 5.71 -46.66 9.26
C ASN A 141 5.80 -45.21 8.72
N ALA A 142 6.88 -44.90 8.02
CA ALA A 142 7.00 -43.59 7.35
C ALA A 142 5.95 -43.42 6.24
N GLU A 143 5.66 -44.48 5.46
CA GLU A 143 4.59 -44.47 4.46
C GLU A 143 3.22 -44.20 5.08
N TYR A 144 2.88 -44.96 6.13
CA TYR A 144 1.65 -44.82 6.86
C TYR A 144 1.50 -43.38 7.41
N THR A 145 2.51 -42.93 8.14
CA THR A 145 2.52 -41.62 8.81
C THR A 145 2.43 -40.48 7.77
N PHE A 146 3.19 -40.57 6.70
CA PHE A 146 3.12 -39.59 5.61
C PHE A 146 1.74 -39.51 4.98
N LYS A 147 1.17 -40.65 4.58
CA LYS A 147 -0.14 -40.68 3.93
C LYS A 147 -1.26 -40.23 4.85
N LYS A 148 -1.22 -40.62 6.13
CA LYS A 148 -2.15 -40.14 7.14
C LYS A 148 -2.04 -38.63 7.34
N GLY A 149 -0.82 -38.08 7.47
CA GLY A 149 -0.55 -36.66 7.56
C GLY A 149 -1.02 -35.90 6.31
N TYR A 150 -0.84 -36.48 5.12
CA TYR A 150 -1.32 -35.90 3.87
C TYR A 150 -2.85 -35.86 3.80
N CYS A 151 -3.55 -36.88 4.32
CA CYS A 151 -5.01 -36.85 4.42
C CYS A 151 -5.50 -35.69 5.29
N TYR A 152 -4.87 -35.49 6.47
CA TYR A 152 -5.17 -34.33 7.33
C TYR A 152 -4.87 -33.00 6.62
N PHE A 153 -3.72 -32.91 5.94
CA PHE A 153 -3.38 -31.72 5.15
C PHE A 153 -4.44 -31.40 4.09
N LYS A 154 -4.94 -32.42 3.39
CA LYS A 154 -6.02 -32.26 2.39
C LYS A 154 -7.36 -31.85 3.00
N LYS A 155 -7.59 -32.18 4.25
CA LYS A 155 -8.77 -31.75 5.02
C LYS A 155 -8.59 -30.39 5.71
N ASN A 156 -7.44 -29.73 5.52
CA ASN A 156 -7.03 -28.49 6.17
C ASN A 156 -6.85 -28.62 7.70
N ASP A 157 -6.69 -29.82 8.20
CA ASP A 157 -6.29 -30.07 9.59
C ASP A 157 -4.76 -30.02 9.65
N PHE A 158 -4.25 -28.81 9.68
CA PHE A 158 -2.81 -28.54 9.58
C PHE A 158 -2.05 -28.91 10.87
N ASP A 159 -2.70 -28.89 12.01
CA ASP A 159 -2.06 -29.25 13.28
C ASP A 159 -1.73 -30.75 13.31
N GLN A 160 -2.70 -31.61 13.03
CA GLN A 160 -2.48 -33.06 12.96
C GLN A 160 -1.51 -33.43 11.82
N ALA A 161 -1.62 -32.76 10.67
CA ALA A 161 -0.69 -32.97 9.57
C ALA A 161 0.75 -32.62 9.95
N ALA A 162 0.95 -31.47 10.61
CA ALA A 162 2.28 -31.02 11.01
C ALA A 162 2.93 -31.96 12.03
N GLU A 163 2.17 -32.45 13.00
CA GLU A 163 2.67 -33.43 14.00
C GLU A 163 3.17 -34.70 13.32
N LEU A 164 2.39 -35.27 12.42
CA LEU A 164 2.74 -36.50 11.70
C LEU A 164 3.96 -36.27 10.79
N PHE A 165 4.02 -35.20 10.03
CA PHE A 165 5.17 -34.90 9.18
C PHE A 165 6.44 -34.63 10.01
N TYR A 166 6.31 -33.92 11.14
CA TYR A 166 7.43 -33.70 12.05
C TYR A 166 8.05 -34.99 12.54
N GLY A 167 7.23 -36.01 12.84
CA GLY A 167 7.69 -37.32 13.34
C GLY A 167 8.57 -38.08 12.36
N ILE A 168 8.49 -37.79 11.06
CA ILE A 168 9.21 -38.55 10.00
C ILE A 168 10.16 -37.73 9.13
N LYS A 169 10.11 -36.39 9.22
CA LYS A 169 10.86 -35.49 8.32
C LYS A 169 12.39 -35.59 8.45
N ASP A 170 12.90 -36.15 9.52
CA ASP A 170 14.33 -36.31 9.75
C ASP A 170 14.77 -37.81 9.75
N GLN A 171 13.88 -38.73 9.36
CA GLN A 171 14.18 -40.16 9.20
C GLN A 171 14.79 -40.42 7.81
N GLN A 172 15.59 -41.50 7.68
CA GLN A 172 16.19 -41.89 6.41
C GLN A 172 15.24 -42.83 5.62
N THR A 173 14.22 -42.26 5.02
CA THR A 173 13.20 -42.97 4.22
C THR A 173 12.89 -42.20 2.94
N LYS A 174 12.22 -42.82 1.98
CA LYS A 174 11.73 -42.11 0.76
C LYS A 174 10.70 -41.01 1.06
N TYR A 175 10.13 -40.99 2.26
CA TYR A 175 9.13 -39.98 2.70
C TYR A 175 9.75 -38.78 3.40
N THR A 176 11.04 -38.79 3.70
CA THR A 176 11.75 -37.68 4.39
C THR A 176 11.60 -36.35 3.63
N GLY A 177 11.95 -36.32 2.35
CA GLY A 177 11.84 -35.11 1.53
C GLY A 177 10.41 -34.60 1.45
N PRO A 178 9.43 -35.44 1.05
CA PRO A 178 8.02 -35.04 1.05
C PRO A 178 7.49 -34.57 2.40
N ALA A 179 7.83 -35.23 3.50
CA ALA A 179 7.40 -34.82 4.84
C ALA A 179 8.01 -33.48 5.25
N THR A 180 9.31 -33.29 5.02
CA THR A 180 9.98 -32.00 5.23
C THR A 180 9.31 -30.88 4.43
N TYR A 181 8.98 -31.13 3.16
CA TYR A 181 8.31 -30.15 2.32
C TYR A 181 6.94 -29.74 2.87
N TYR A 182 6.06 -30.71 3.19
CA TYR A 182 4.73 -30.41 3.71
C TYR A 182 4.76 -29.77 5.10
N TYR A 183 5.67 -30.20 5.95
CA TYR A 183 5.87 -29.57 7.25
C TYR A 183 6.32 -28.12 7.10
N ALA A 184 7.36 -27.86 6.29
CA ALA A 184 7.83 -26.50 6.01
C ALA A 184 6.75 -25.63 5.38
N HIS A 185 5.92 -26.21 4.49
CA HIS A 185 4.78 -25.50 3.87
C HIS A 185 3.72 -25.10 4.91
N ILE A 186 3.40 -25.99 5.87
CA ILE A 186 2.47 -25.68 6.97
C ILE A 186 3.07 -24.57 7.85
N MET A 187 4.34 -24.66 8.19
CA MET A 187 5.04 -23.63 8.98
C MET A 187 5.05 -22.28 8.28
N TYR A 188 5.29 -22.27 6.96
CA TYR A 188 5.19 -21.06 6.14
C TYR A 188 3.78 -20.46 6.18
N ALA A 189 2.75 -21.28 5.96
CA ALA A 189 1.36 -20.84 5.97
C ALA A 189 0.91 -20.33 7.35
N SER A 190 1.50 -20.83 8.43
CA SER A 190 1.27 -20.43 9.82
C SER A 190 2.11 -19.21 10.27
N GLY A 191 2.90 -18.62 9.36
CA GLY A 191 3.76 -17.48 9.69
C GLY A 191 5.04 -17.83 10.47
N LYS A 192 5.33 -19.11 10.68
CA LYS A 192 6.56 -19.58 11.37
C LYS A 192 7.72 -19.65 10.39
N TYR A 193 8.11 -18.48 9.85
CA TYR A 193 9.02 -18.36 8.71
C TYR A 193 10.41 -18.93 8.96
N GLU A 194 11.00 -18.76 10.15
CA GLU A 194 12.33 -19.31 10.47
C GLU A 194 12.35 -20.84 10.45
N THR A 195 11.29 -21.46 10.98
CA THR A 195 11.17 -22.93 10.96
C THR A 195 10.97 -23.41 9.52
N ALA A 196 10.14 -22.74 8.76
CA ALA A 196 9.91 -23.07 7.35
C ALA A 196 11.19 -22.91 6.52
N LEU A 197 11.93 -21.81 6.71
CA LEU A 197 13.18 -21.54 6.02
C LEU A 197 14.22 -22.65 6.24
N ARG A 198 14.46 -23.00 7.50
CA ARG A 198 15.42 -24.05 7.88
C ARG A 198 15.10 -25.39 7.20
N ASP A 199 13.82 -25.77 7.13
CA ASP A 199 13.43 -27.05 6.55
C ASP A 199 13.35 -26.96 5.00
N PHE A 200 13.01 -25.80 4.41
CA PHE A 200 13.15 -25.59 2.97
C PHE A 200 14.61 -25.61 2.51
N GLU A 201 15.54 -25.04 3.28
CA GLU A 201 16.97 -25.06 2.94
C GLU A 201 17.53 -26.49 2.85
N LYS A 202 17.04 -27.44 3.68
CA LYS A 202 17.40 -28.89 3.55
C LYS A 202 17.01 -29.48 2.18
N LEU A 203 15.98 -28.92 1.52
CA LEU A 203 15.45 -29.41 0.25
C LEU A 203 15.91 -28.59 -0.95
N ARG A 204 16.79 -27.60 -0.75
CA ARG A 204 17.19 -26.65 -1.80
C ARG A 204 17.79 -27.32 -3.03
N ASP A 205 18.64 -28.33 -2.78
CA ASP A 205 19.36 -29.06 -3.81
C ASP A 205 18.72 -30.43 -4.15
N ASP A 206 17.58 -30.77 -3.52
CA ASP A 206 16.84 -32.00 -3.81
C ASP A 206 16.25 -31.97 -5.23
N GLU A 207 16.51 -33.01 -6.01
CA GLU A 207 16.10 -33.09 -7.42
C GLU A 207 14.59 -32.90 -7.64
N THR A 208 13.77 -33.34 -6.67
CA THR A 208 12.31 -33.22 -6.71
C THR A 208 11.83 -31.80 -6.42
N PHE A 209 12.49 -31.13 -5.49
CA PHE A 209 12.02 -29.87 -4.90
C PHE A 209 12.79 -28.62 -5.38
N LYS A 210 14.00 -28.76 -5.95
CA LYS A 210 14.87 -27.63 -6.36
C LYS A 210 14.22 -26.59 -7.29
N LYS A 211 13.15 -26.96 -8.01
CA LYS A 211 12.39 -26.03 -8.87
C LYS A 211 11.33 -25.23 -8.11
N VAL A 212 11.01 -25.63 -6.89
CA VAL A 212 9.90 -25.07 -6.11
C VAL A 212 10.40 -24.32 -4.87
N ILE A 213 11.38 -24.88 -4.19
CA ILE A 213 11.91 -24.37 -2.90
C ILE A 213 12.40 -22.92 -3.00
N PRO A 214 13.21 -22.51 -3.99
CA PRO A 214 13.71 -21.13 -4.05
C PRO A 214 12.59 -20.09 -4.06
N TYR A 215 11.45 -20.41 -4.65
CA TYR A 215 10.30 -19.52 -4.62
C TYR A 215 9.77 -19.27 -3.20
N TYR A 216 9.69 -20.30 -2.35
CA TYR A 216 9.26 -20.13 -0.95
C TYR A 216 10.31 -19.40 -0.12
N ILE A 217 11.59 -19.68 -0.31
CA ILE A 217 12.68 -18.99 0.40
C ILE A 217 12.67 -17.49 0.07
N ILE A 218 12.56 -17.14 -1.22
CA ILE A 218 12.44 -15.75 -1.68
C ILE A 218 11.23 -15.04 -1.04
N GLN A 219 10.08 -15.72 -0.96
CA GLN A 219 8.91 -15.17 -0.29
C GLN A 219 9.11 -14.99 1.21
N ILE A 220 9.78 -15.94 1.87
CA ILE A 220 10.09 -15.83 3.30
C ILE A 220 11.00 -14.62 3.56
N TYR A 221 12.07 -14.46 2.81
CA TYR A 221 12.96 -13.29 2.92
C TYR A 221 12.20 -11.98 2.72
N TYR A 222 11.30 -11.93 1.73
CA TYR A 222 10.43 -10.77 1.53
C TYR A 222 9.54 -10.49 2.73
N LEU A 223 8.86 -11.52 3.27
CA LEU A 223 7.95 -11.39 4.42
C LEU A 223 8.67 -11.02 5.72
N GLN A 224 9.94 -11.40 5.85
CA GLN A 224 10.80 -11.04 6.97
C GLN A 224 11.49 -9.69 6.82
N GLY A 225 11.31 -8.99 5.68
CA GLY A 225 12.03 -7.75 5.39
C GLY A 225 13.52 -7.92 5.08
N ARG A 226 13.97 -9.13 4.83
CA ARG A 226 15.35 -9.48 4.45
C ARG A 226 15.56 -9.22 2.96
N TYR A 227 15.48 -7.94 2.60
CA TYR A 227 15.39 -7.51 1.21
C TYR A 227 16.66 -7.76 0.40
N ASP A 228 17.83 -7.70 1.01
CA ASP A 228 19.09 -7.93 0.31
C ASP A 228 19.25 -9.39 -0.10
N GLU A 229 19.01 -10.31 0.82
CA GLU A 229 19.03 -11.75 0.54
C GLU A 229 17.94 -12.15 -0.45
N MET A 230 16.76 -11.51 -0.34
CA MET A 230 15.66 -11.71 -1.30
C MET A 230 16.09 -11.33 -2.71
N LEU A 231 16.70 -10.15 -2.90
CA LEU A 231 17.15 -9.66 -4.20
C LEU A 231 18.28 -10.51 -4.76
N GLU A 232 19.26 -10.89 -3.96
CA GLU A 232 20.37 -11.76 -4.35
C GLU A 232 19.84 -13.10 -4.88
N MET A 233 19.00 -13.77 -4.10
CA MET A 233 18.44 -15.06 -4.47
C MET A 233 17.50 -15.00 -5.68
N SER A 234 16.91 -13.84 -5.95
CA SER A 234 16.01 -13.63 -7.08
C SER A 234 16.74 -13.52 -8.43
N GLN A 235 18.01 -13.12 -8.47
CA GLN A 235 18.75 -12.78 -9.70
C GLN A 235 18.65 -13.84 -10.81
N PRO A 236 18.82 -15.16 -10.55
CA PRO A 236 18.73 -16.18 -11.58
C PRO A 236 17.33 -16.25 -12.23
N TYR A 237 16.30 -15.90 -11.46
CA TYR A 237 14.90 -16.01 -11.89
C TYR A 237 14.42 -14.77 -12.65
N LEU A 238 15.09 -13.62 -12.47
CA LEU A 238 14.75 -12.38 -13.18
C LEU A 238 15.18 -12.40 -14.65
N LYS A 239 16.17 -13.22 -15.02
CA LYS A 239 16.72 -13.33 -16.39
C LYS A 239 16.24 -14.59 -17.14
N GLY A 240 15.54 -15.52 -16.48
CA GLY A 240 15.16 -16.82 -17.04
C GLY A 240 13.81 -16.83 -17.76
N GLN A 241 13.37 -18.03 -18.12
CA GLN A 241 12.04 -18.24 -18.70
C GLN A 241 10.94 -17.84 -17.72
N ARG A 242 9.92 -17.18 -18.23
CA ARG A 242 8.79 -16.69 -17.44
C ARG A 242 7.74 -17.80 -17.23
N ASN A 243 7.36 -17.97 -15.97
CA ASN A 243 6.24 -18.79 -15.54
C ASN A 243 5.54 -18.09 -14.36
N LYS A 244 4.46 -18.66 -13.85
CA LYS A 244 3.68 -18.04 -12.76
C LYS A 244 4.52 -17.70 -11.52
N ARG A 245 5.48 -18.54 -11.13
CA ARG A 245 6.35 -18.33 -9.97
C ARG A 245 7.39 -17.24 -10.22
N THR A 246 8.06 -17.30 -11.38
CA THR A 246 9.04 -16.27 -11.74
C THR A 246 8.41 -14.91 -11.97
N ASN A 247 7.16 -14.85 -12.42
CA ASN A 247 6.39 -13.59 -12.48
C ASN A 247 6.12 -13.02 -11.10
N GLU A 248 5.81 -13.85 -10.12
CA GLU A 248 5.63 -13.40 -8.74
C GLU A 248 6.95 -12.92 -8.12
N ILE A 249 8.07 -13.60 -8.37
CA ILE A 249 9.40 -13.14 -7.95
C ILE A 249 9.71 -11.77 -8.57
N LEU A 250 9.39 -11.58 -9.84
CA LEU A 250 9.56 -10.30 -10.54
C LEU A 250 8.78 -9.17 -9.84
N ARG A 251 7.53 -9.44 -9.48
CA ARG A 251 6.67 -8.49 -8.73
C ARG A 251 7.27 -8.14 -7.37
N LEU A 252 7.70 -9.15 -6.60
CA LEU A 252 8.31 -8.94 -5.30
C LEU A 252 9.63 -8.17 -5.39
N ALA A 253 10.47 -8.49 -6.39
CA ALA A 253 11.72 -7.78 -6.63
C ALA A 253 11.48 -6.31 -7.03
N ALA A 254 10.42 -6.02 -7.79
CA ALA A 254 10.01 -4.66 -8.10
C ALA A 254 9.58 -3.88 -6.84
N ASP A 255 8.75 -4.49 -5.99
CA ASP A 255 8.32 -3.87 -4.72
C ASP A 255 9.50 -3.61 -3.78
N VAL A 256 10.43 -4.56 -3.65
CA VAL A 256 11.63 -4.36 -2.82
C VAL A 256 12.51 -3.23 -3.35
N ASN A 257 12.71 -3.12 -4.67
CA ASN A 257 13.46 -2.00 -5.24
C ASN A 257 12.76 -0.67 -4.99
N TYR A 258 11.44 -0.62 -5.10
CA TYR A 258 10.65 0.56 -4.72
C TYR A 258 10.88 0.95 -3.26
N ARG A 259 10.76 0.01 -2.32
CA ARG A 259 10.97 0.24 -0.87
C ARG A 259 12.40 0.70 -0.54
N LYS A 260 13.38 0.21 -1.27
CA LYS A 260 14.79 0.61 -1.13
C LYS A 260 15.13 1.95 -1.82
N GLY A 261 14.18 2.57 -2.52
CA GLY A 261 14.40 3.80 -3.27
C GLY A 261 15.11 3.62 -4.61
N ASN A 262 15.29 2.40 -5.08
CA ASN A 262 15.88 2.08 -6.39
C ASN A 262 14.82 2.23 -7.49
N TYR A 263 14.28 3.43 -7.64
CA TYR A 263 13.08 3.69 -8.45
C TYR A 263 13.24 3.31 -9.92
N ALA A 264 14.40 3.56 -10.52
CA ALA A 264 14.65 3.18 -11.92
C ALA A 264 14.54 1.66 -12.13
N LYS A 265 15.10 0.86 -11.20
CA LYS A 265 15.00 -0.60 -11.27
C LYS A 265 13.59 -1.09 -10.94
N ALA A 266 12.91 -0.45 -10.01
CA ALA A 266 11.51 -0.74 -9.71
C ALA A 266 10.62 -0.55 -10.96
N ILE A 267 10.80 0.55 -11.72
CA ILE A 267 10.08 0.82 -12.97
C ILE A 267 10.34 -0.30 -13.99
N GLU A 268 11.60 -0.62 -14.26
CA GLU A 268 11.97 -1.67 -15.21
C GLU A 268 11.26 -3.00 -14.92
N LEU A 269 11.35 -3.44 -13.65
CA LEU A 269 10.77 -4.72 -13.23
C LEU A 269 9.24 -4.70 -13.22
N MET A 270 8.62 -3.58 -12.81
CA MET A 270 7.16 -3.42 -12.76
C MET A 270 6.57 -3.36 -14.17
N GLU A 271 7.20 -2.62 -15.10
CA GLU A 271 6.77 -2.59 -16.49
C GLU A 271 6.89 -3.98 -17.14
N GLU A 272 7.98 -4.71 -16.87
CA GLU A 272 8.15 -6.07 -17.35
C GLU A 272 7.07 -7.02 -16.80
N TYR A 273 6.79 -6.93 -15.49
CA TYR A 273 5.72 -7.69 -14.85
C TYR A 273 4.35 -7.43 -15.50
N ARG A 274 4.04 -6.17 -15.79
CA ARG A 274 2.76 -5.78 -16.42
C ARG A 274 2.62 -6.25 -17.86
N LYS A 275 3.71 -6.30 -18.64
CA LYS A 275 3.69 -6.84 -20.01
C LYS A 275 3.30 -8.30 -20.04
N ILE A 276 3.69 -9.06 -19.01
CA ILE A 276 3.43 -10.49 -18.92
C ILE A 276 2.08 -10.78 -18.26
N ASN A 277 1.74 -10.03 -17.25
CA ASN A 277 0.52 -10.22 -16.47
C ASN A 277 -0.59 -9.31 -17.01
N ARG A 278 -1.54 -9.91 -17.74
CA ARG A 278 -2.69 -9.19 -18.33
C ARG A 278 -3.74 -8.78 -17.30
N ASN A 279 -3.59 -9.14 -16.03
CA ASN A 279 -4.48 -8.73 -14.96
C ASN A 279 -4.30 -7.25 -14.65
N LYS A 280 -5.38 -6.57 -14.28
CA LYS A 280 -5.33 -5.19 -13.83
C LYS A 280 -4.44 -5.09 -12.60
N ALA A 281 -3.49 -4.15 -12.60
CA ALA A 281 -2.64 -3.86 -11.45
C ALA A 281 -3.48 -3.48 -10.22
N SER A 282 -3.00 -3.83 -9.03
CA SER A 282 -3.61 -3.33 -7.79
C SER A 282 -3.38 -1.83 -7.62
N ARG A 283 -4.16 -1.19 -6.75
CA ARG A 283 -3.97 0.23 -6.43
C ARG A 283 -2.58 0.49 -5.84
N GLU A 284 -2.09 -0.41 -4.98
CA GLU A 284 -0.77 -0.34 -4.37
C GLU A 284 0.35 -0.46 -5.41
N GLU A 285 0.22 -1.38 -6.36
CA GLU A 285 1.17 -1.54 -7.47
C GLU A 285 1.19 -0.32 -8.38
N SER A 286 0.03 0.26 -8.69
CA SER A 286 -0.06 1.50 -9.48
C SER A 286 0.52 2.69 -8.73
N TYR A 287 0.29 2.78 -7.41
CA TYR A 287 0.90 3.82 -6.59
C TYR A 287 2.44 3.71 -6.57
N ALA A 288 2.96 2.51 -6.34
CA ALA A 288 4.40 2.28 -6.31
C ALA A 288 5.08 2.63 -7.65
N LEU A 289 4.45 2.29 -8.77
CA LEU A 289 4.94 2.65 -10.09
C LEU A 289 4.84 4.16 -10.35
N GLY A 290 3.70 4.77 -10.05
CA GLY A 290 3.49 6.22 -10.18
C GLY A 290 4.48 7.01 -9.34
N PHE A 291 4.71 6.59 -8.09
CA PHE A 291 5.68 7.23 -7.20
C PHE A 291 7.12 7.03 -7.69
N SER A 292 7.44 5.87 -8.27
CA SER A 292 8.74 5.63 -8.89
C SER A 292 8.98 6.56 -10.08
N TYR A 293 7.99 6.74 -10.96
CA TYR A 293 8.06 7.73 -12.04
C TYR A 293 8.18 9.16 -11.50
N TYR A 294 7.43 9.51 -10.47
CA TYR A 294 7.53 10.81 -9.81
C TYR A 294 8.95 11.09 -9.30
N LYS A 295 9.56 10.12 -8.61
CA LYS A 295 10.93 10.23 -8.09
C LYS A 295 12.00 10.28 -9.18
N THR A 296 11.74 9.71 -10.34
CA THR A 296 12.62 9.80 -11.53
C THR A 296 12.25 10.98 -12.44
N MET A 297 11.35 11.87 -12.00
CA MET A 297 10.89 13.08 -12.69
C MET A 297 10.14 12.81 -14.01
N ASP A 298 9.68 11.59 -14.26
CA ASP A 298 8.80 11.27 -15.39
C ASP A 298 7.34 11.52 -15.00
N TYR A 299 7.01 12.80 -14.80
CA TYR A 299 5.68 13.21 -14.32
C TYR A 299 4.56 12.83 -15.29
N ALA A 300 4.86 12.80 -16.58
CA ALA A 300 3.89 12.44 -17.61
C ALA A 300 3.42 10.98 -17.47
N LYS A 301 4.32 10.07 -17.10
CA LYS A 301 3.97 8.67 -16.82
C LYS A 301 3.42 8.46 -15.41
N ALA A 302 3.82 9.28 -14.44
CA ALA A 302 3.30 9.22 -13.08
C ALA A 302 1.79 9.56 -13.01
N ILE A 303 1.33 10.53 -13.78
CA ILE A 303 -0.06 11.00 -13.80
C ILE A 303 -1.08 9.85 -13.98
N PRO A 304 -1.05 9.05 -15.05
CA PRO A 304 -2.06 8.00 -15.26
C PRO A 304 -2.02 6.92 -14.17
N GLU A 305 -0.85 6.67 -13.59
CA GLU A 305 -0.73 5.72 -12.49
C GLU A 305 -1.43 6.25 -11.22
N PHE A 306 -1.16 7.49 -10.84
CA PHE A 306 -1.83 8.10 -9.70
C PHE A 306 -3.34 8.28 -9.93
N GLN A 307 -3.79 8.59 -11.15
CA GLN A 307 -5.23 8.64 -11.49
C GLN A 307 -5.94 7.31 -11.22
N THR A 308 -5.27 6.19 -11.48
CA THR A 308 -5.82 4.86 -11.20
C THR A 308 -6.03 4.64 -9.69
N VAL A 309 -5.17 5.24 -8.86
CA VAL A 309 -5.17 5.11 -7.40
C VAL A 309 -6.07 6.14 -6.73
N ALA A 310 -6.18 7.32 -7.31
CA ALA A 310 -6.93 8.48 -6.80
C ALA A 310 -8.46 8.23 -6.84
N THR A 311 -8.88 7.12 -6.21
CA THR A 311 -10.25 6.66 -6.12
C THR A 311 -10.49 6.11 -4.71
N GLY A 312 -11.51 6.61 -4.03
CA GLY A 312 -11.80 6.19 -2.65
C GLY A 312 -11.42 7.25 -1.61
N GLU A 313 -11.57 6.89 -0.34
CA GLU A 313 -11.49 7.80 0.82
C GLU A 313 -10.45 7.31 1.84
N ASP A 314 -9.41 6.62 1.37
CA ASP A 314 -8.33 6.09 2.19
C ASP A 314 -7.02 6.89 2.07
N SER A 315 -6.06 6.60 2.94
CA SER A 315 -4.75 7.25 2.92
C SER A 315 -4.01 7.08 1.59
N LEU A 316 -4.21 5.96 0.90
CA LEU A 316 -3.57 5.71 -0.38
C LEU A 316 -4.12 6.65 -1.46
N ALA A 317 -5.45 6.85 -1.49
CA ALA A 317 -6.10 7.82 -2.38
C ALA A 317 -5.64 9.25 -2.07
N GLN A 318 -5.56 9.62 -0.78
CA GLN A 318 -5.08 10.94 -0.37
C GLN A 318 -3.66 11.22 -0.87
N ASN A 319 -2.74 10.26 -0.67
CA ASN A 319 -1.38 10.37 -1.17
C ASN A 319 -1.32 10.46 -2.70
N ALA A 320 -2.15 9.66 -3.39
CA ALA A 320 -2.23 9.70 -4.86
C ALA A 320 -2.74 11.04 -5.38
N TYR A 321 -3.81 11.59 -4.80
CA TYR A 321 -4.31 12.93 -5.15
C TYR A 321 -3.26 14.02 -4.93
N TYR A 322 -2.52 13.94 -3.81
CA TYR A 322 -1.48 14.91 -3.52
C TYR A 322 -0.34 14.87 -4.55
N HIS A 323 0.23 13.68 -4.81
CA HIS A 323 1.28 13.54 -5.81
C HIS A 323 0.81 13.83 -7.24
N LEU A 324 -0.47 13.54 -7.54
CA LEU A 324 -1.09 13.92 -8.79
C LEU A 324 -1.12 15.45 -8.95
N GLY A 325 -1.48 16.17 -7.88
CA GLY A 325 -1.41 17.62 -7.84
C GLY A 325 -0.03 18.16 -8.12
N ASP A 326 1.00 17.60 -7.48
CA ASP A 326 2.38 18.02 -7.71
C ASP A 326 2.87 17.68 -9.14
N CYS A 327 2.53 16.49 -9.67
CA CYS A 327 2.83 16.14 -11.06
C CYS A 327 2.19 17.12 -12.06
N TYR A 328 0.94 17.53 -11.82
CA TYR A 328 0.28 18.52 -12.65
C TYR A 328 0.93 19.90 -12.57
N LEU A 329 1.44 20.30 -11.39
CA LEU A 329 2.22 21.53 -11.26
C LEU A 329 3.51 21.46 -12.07
N LYS A 330 4.25 20.34 -11.99
CA LYS A 330 5.50 20.13 -12.72
C LYS A 330 5.31 20.07 -14.25
N THR A 331 4.09 19.79 -14.70
CA THR A 331 3.71 19.77 -16.13
C THR A 331 2.87 20.99 -16.54
N ASP A 332 2.86 22.06 -15.72
CA ASP A 332 2.16 23.35 -15.94
C ASP A 332 0.64 23.22 -16.15
N GLN A 333 0.02 22.22 -15.54
CA GLN A 333 -1.41 21.94 -15.61
C GLN A 333 -2.11 22.42 -14.32
N LYS A 334 -2.03 23.72 -14.02
CA LYS A 334 -2.43 24.33 -12.74
C LYS A 334 -3.88 24.04 -12.32
N GLN A 335 -4.83 24.00 -13.28
CA GLN A 335 -6.24 23.72 -12.96
C GLN A 335 -6.43 22.28 -12.45
N PHE A 336 -5.78 21.31 -13.09
CA PHE A 336 -5.82 19.92 -12.65
C PHE A 336 -5.08 19.73 -11.32
N ALA A 337 -4.00 20.47 -11.10
CA ALA A 337 -3.29 20.49 -9.82
C ALA A 337 -4.17 20.99 -8.68
N SER A 338 -4.87 22.10 -8.89
CA SER A 338 -5.80 22.68 -7.92
C SER A 338 -6.90 21.68 -7.52
N ASN A 339 -7.54 21.06 -8.50
CA ASN A 339 -8.58 20.06 -8.27
C ASN A 339 -8.03 18.83 -7.51
N SER A 340 -6.81 18.41 -7.82
CA SER A 340 -6.16 17.27 -7.17
C SER A 340 -5.83 17.56 -5.70
N PHE A 341 -5.27 18.73 -5.39
CA PHE A 341 -5.02 19.14 -4.02
C PHE A 341 -6.32 19.31 -3.21
N LEU A 342 -7.36 19.89 -3.82
CA LEU A 342 -8.69 19.97 -3.19
C LEU A 342 -9.24 18.57 -2.86
N SER A 343 -9.06 17.62 -3.78
CA SER A 343 -9.47 16.23 -3.56
C SER A 343 -8.65 15.57 -2.45
N ALA A 344 -7.32 15.79 -2.40
CA ALA A 344 -6.46 15.28 -1.35
C ALA A 344 -6.87 15.77 0.05
N TRP A 345 -7.21 17.06 0.18
CA TRP A 345 -7.70 17.61 1.43
C TRP A 345 -9.07 17.05 1.83
N LYS A 346 -9.99 16.84 0.87
CA LYS A 346 -11.35 16.34 1.11
C LYS A 346 -11.41 14.89 1.55
N VAL A 347 -10.36 14.08 1.33
CA VAL A 347 -10.31 12.72 1.85
C VAL A 347 -10.37 12.76 3.37
N PRO A 348 -11.29 12.00 4.05
CA PRO A 348 -11.52 12.12 5.49
C PRO A 348 -10.40 11.47 6.34
N VAL A 349 -9.15 11.68 5.95
CA VAL A 349 -7.95 11.21 6.64
C VAL A 349 -7.18 12.42 7.15
N LYS A 350 -7.09 12.56 8.47
CA LYS A 350 -6.28 13.61 9.10
C LYS A 350 -4.80 13.28 8.95
N SER A 351 -4.06 14.13 8.27
CA SER A 351 -2.62 13.98 8.02
C SER A 351 -1.99 15.34 7.74
N ASP A 352 -0.67 15.45 7.90
CA ASP A 352 0.10 16.63 7.50
C ASP A 352 -0.06 16.90 5.99
N LEU A 353 -0.34 15.86 5.23
CA LEU A 353 -0.57 15.95 3.79
C LEU A 353 -1.88 16.68 3.46
N ALA A 354 -2.93 16.52 4.28
CA ALA A 354 -4.19 17.25 4.13
C ALA A 354 -3.98 18.75 4.34
N GLU A 355 -3.19 19.13 5.35
CA GLU A 355 -2.81 20.50 5.58
C GLU A 355 -2.08 21.11 4.39
N ASP A 356 -1.05 20.41 3.91
CA ASP A 356 -0.25 20.88 2.78
C ASP A 356 -1.08 20.97 1.48
N ALA A 357 -1.99 20.02 1.28
CA ALA A 357 -2.91 20.03 0.14
C ALA A 357 -3.85 21.23 0.16
N LEU A 358 -4.47 21.55 1.32
CA LEU A 358 -5.35 22.72 1.44
C LEU A 358 -4.59 24.02 1.20
N PHE A 359 -3.36 24.12 1.72
CA PHE A 359 -2.52 25.29 1.51
C PHE A 359 -2.14 25.49 0.03
N ASN A 360 -1.75 24.41 -0.66
CA ASN A 360 -1.42 24.45 -2.08
C ASN A 360 -2.67 24.75 -2.94
N TYR A 361 -3.82 24.19 -2.59
CA TYR A 361 -5.09 24.55 -3.22
C TYR A 361 -5.40 26.04 -3.09
N ALA A 362 -5.25 26.60 -1.87
CA ALA A 362 -5.49 28.02 -1.62
C ALA A 362 -4.55 28.92 -2.45
N LYS A 363 -3.26 28.59 -2.52
CA LYS A 363 -2.28 29.31 -3.35
C LYS A 363 -2.63 29.27 -4.84
N LEU A 364 -2.98 28.10 -5.36
CA LEU A 364 -3.38 27.95 -6.76
C LEU A 364 -4.68 28.68 -7.07
N SER A 365 -5.61 28.72 -6.11
CA SER A 365 -6.84 29.46 -6.24
C SER A 365 -6.60 30.98 -6.41
N ILE A 366 -5.51 31.53 -5.82
CA ILE A 366 -5.10 32.92 -6.06
C ILE A 366 -4.65 33.12 -7.51
N GLU A 367 -3.86 32.21 -8.03
CA GLU A 367 -3.28 32.33 -9.37
C GLU A 367 -4.33 32.11 -10.48
N LEU A 368 -5.31 31.22 -10.25
CA LEU A 368 -6.32 30.79 -11.22
C LEU A 368 -7.59 31.65 -11.22
N SER A 369 -7.75 32.54 -10.24
CA SER A 369 -8.99 33.30 -10.08
C SER A 369 -9.20 34.36 -11.18
N TYR A 370 -10.17 34.12 -12.03
CA TYR A 370 -10.71 35.10 -13.02
C TYR A 370 -11.82 35.98 -12.41
N ASN A 371 -12.35 35.63 -11.25
CA ASN A 371 -13.43 36.34 -10.56
C ASN A 371 -12.99 36.67 -9.13
N PRO A 372 -13.46 37.76 -8.48
CA PRO A 372 -12.78 38.33 -7.33
C PRO A 372 -12.60 37.33 -6.18
N TYR A 373 -11.59 36.47 -6.30
CA TYR A 373 -10.87 35.75 -5.25
C TYR A 373 -11.71 35.03 -4.17
N ASN A 374 -13.03 34.86 -4.35
CA ASN A 374 -13.90 34.26 -3.34
C ASN A 374 -13.47 32.84 -2.94
N GLU A 375 -13.01 32.02 -3.90
CA GLU A 375 -12.53 30.66 -3.61
C GLU A 375 -11.21 30.69 -2.84
N ALA A 376 -10.28 31.55 -3.22
CA ALA A 376 -9.00 31.71 -2.54
C ALA A 376 -9.19 32.23 -1.10
N ILE A 377 -10.07 33.24 -0.92
CA ILE A 377 -10.41 33.76 0.41
C ILE A 377 -11.01 32.66 1.28
N LYS A 378 -11.99 31.90 0.78
CA LYS A 378 -12.62 30.79 1.50
C LYS A 378 -11.60 29.70 1.85
N ALA A 379 -10.74 29.33 0.92
CA ALA A 379 -9.73 28.30 1.14
C ALA A 379 -8.71 28.72 2.23
N LEU A 380 -8.25 29.98 2.21
CA LEU A 380 -7.36 30.53 3.26
C LEU A 380 -8.05 30.63 4.62
N GLN A 381 -9.32 31.07 4.67
CA GLN A 381 -10.09 31.09 5.90
C GLN A 381 -10.28 29.68 6.47
N GLN A 382 -10.60 28.72 5.62
CA GLN A 382 -10.72 27.31 5.99
C GLN A 382 -9.42 26.79 6.57
N TYR A 383 -8.29 27.06 5.87
CA TYR A 383 -6.96 26.69 6.34
C TYR A 383 -6.64 27.24 7.73
N LEU A 384 -6.89 28.54 7.95
CA LEU A 384 -6.64 29.21 9.24
C LEU A 384 -7.53 28.69 10.37
N THR A 385 -8.73 28.19 10.02
CA THR A 385 -9.69 27.61 10.97
C THR A 385 -9.31 26.18 11.36
N GLU A 386 -8.92 25.37 10.38
CA GLU A 386 -8.59 23.95 10.61
C GLU A 386 -7.19 23.74 11.17
N TYR A 387 -6.25 24.64 10.83
CA TYR A 387 -4.84 24.55 11.23
C TYR A 387 -4.34 25.80 11.96
N PRO A 388 -4.93 26.14 13.12
CA PRO A 388 -4.61 27.38 13.84
C PRO A 388 -3.17 27.44 14.38
N ASP A 389 -2.54 26.29 14.58
CA ASP A 389 -1.17 26.16 15.10
C ASP A 389 -0.12 25.89 14.00
N SER A 390 -0.51 25.97 12.74
CA SER A 390 0.38 25.74 11.60
C SER A 390 1.56 26.72 11.58
N PRO A 391 2.77 26.26 11.27
CA PRO A 391 3.91 27.15 11.03
C PRO A 391 3.71 28.09 9.83
N ARG A 392 2.79 27.75 8.90
CA ARG A 392 2.44 28.59 7.73
C ARG A 392 1.29 29.55 7.98
N ARG A 393 0.79 29.63 9.21
CA ARG A 393 -0.34 30.48 9.58
C ARG A 393 -0.11 31.96 9.21
N ASP A 394 1.06 32.50 9.53
CA ASP A 394 1.38 33.91 9.25
C ASP A 394 1.52 34.18 7.74
N GLU A 395 1.96 33.17 6.95
CA GLU A 395 1.98 33.24 5.49
C GLU A 395 0.54 33.27 4.94
N ALA A 396 -0.34 32.39 5.46
CA ALA A 396 -1.75 32.37 5.07
C ALA A 396 -2.48 33.70 5.37
N TYR A 397 -2.24 34.29 6.55
CA TYR A 397 -2.75 35.64 6.88
C TYR A 397 -2.23 36.68 5.90
N THR A 398 -0.98 36.59 5.49
CA THR A 398 -0.38 37.55 4.56
C THR A 398 -1.04 37.46 3.18
N TYR A 399 -1.29 36.24 2.66
CA TYR A 399 -2.05 36.04 1.41
C TYR A 399 -3.48 36.58 1.52
N LEU A 400 -4.16 36.27 2.62
CA LEU A 400 -5.54 36.71 2.85
C LEU A 400 -5.65 38.23 2.92
N ALA A 401 -4.73 38.87 3.62
CA ALA A 401 -4.67 40.35 3.73
C ALA A 401 -4.45 41.02 2.36
N ASN A 402 -3.54 40.43 1.54
CA ASN A 402 -3.31 40.92 0.18
C ASN A 402 -4.57 40.80 -0.69
N LEU A 403 -5.31 39.68 -0.59
CA LEU A 403 -6.57 39.49 -1.33
C LEU A 403 -7.63 40.52 -0.91
N TYR A 404 -7.79 40.74 0.37
CA TYR A 404 -8.69 41.78 0.88
C TYR A 404 -8.25 43.19 0.47
N MET A 405 -6.95 43.46 0.38
CA MET A 405 -6.45 44.73 -0.12
C MET A 405 -6.80 44.96 -1.59
N VAL A 406 -6.60 43.92 -2.44
CA VAL A 406 -6.94 43.98 -3.88
C VAL A 406 -8.44 44.15 -4.09
N THR A 407 -9.27 43.52 -3.27
CA THR A 407 -10.73 43.66 -3.31
C THR A 407 -11.25 44.93 -2.59
N LYS A 408 -10.35 45.79 -2.14
CA LYS A 408 -10.63 47.02 -1.39
C LYS A 408 -11.37 46.78 -0.06
N ASN A 409 -11.29 45.58 0.50
CA ASN A 409 -11.85 45.26 1.80
C ASN A 409 -10.81 45.53 2.91
N TYR A 410 -10.44 46.79 3.06
CA TYR A 410 -9.31 47.22 3.91
C TYR A 410 -9.51 46.92 5.38
N LYS A 411 -10.75 46.95 5.88
CA LYS A 411 -11.08 46.61 7.26
C LYS A 411 -10.71 45.17 7.59
N GLU A 412 -11.17 44.24 6.77
CA GLU A 412 -10.87 42.80 6.96
C GLU A 412 -9.39 42.49 6.74
N ALA A 413 -8.74 43.21 5.81
CA ALA A 413 -7.30 43.09 5.61
C ALA A 413 -6.48 43.47 6.87
N LEU A 414 -6.86 44.55 7.57
CA LEU A 414 -6.20 44.97 8.82
C LEU A 414 -6.42 43.92 9.91
N LEU A 415 -7.69 43.54 10.16
CA LEU A 415 -8.02 42.51 11.16
C LEU A 415 -7.24 41.19 10.90
N THR A 416 -7.07 40.84 9.63
CA THR A 416 -6.29 39.65 9.25
C THR A 416 -4.81 39.79 9.66
N LEU A 417 -4.16 40.93 9.39
CA LEU A 417 -2.76 41.17 9.76
C LEU A 417 -2.55 41.33 11.27
N GLU A 418 -3.54 41.76 12.00
CA GLU A 418 -3.49 41.89 13.47
C GLU A 418 -3.43 40.54 14.18
N ASN A 419 -3.85 39.46 13.54
CA ASN A 419 -3.67 38.10 14.04
C ASN A 419 -2.21 37.60 13.98
N ILE A 420 -1.33 38.31 13.29
CA ILE A 420 0.11 37.99 13.24
C ILE A 420 0.80 38.59 14.44
N LYS A 421 1.27 37.77 15.38
CA LYS A 421 1.88 38.22 16.64
C LYS A 421 3.14 39.06 16.42
N LYS A 422 3.97 38.73 15.45
CA LYS A 422 5.21 39.45 15.14
C LYS A 422 5.38 39.55 13.62
N ARG A 423 4.96 40.69 13.08
CA ARG A 423 5.08 40.97 11.66
C ARG A 423 6.53 41.22 11.26
N ASN A 424 6.94 40.65 10.15
CA ASN A 424 8.21 40.93 9.49
C ASN A 424 8.13 42.24 8.66
N ASN A 425 9.25 42.68 8.07
CA ASN A 425 9.32 43.93 7.32
C ASN A 425 8.35 43.99 6.14
N SER A 426 8.18 42.87 5.40
CA SER A 426 7.24 42.78 4.27
C SER A 426 5.79 42.95 4.76
N GLN A 427 5.41 42.24 5.82
CA GLN A 427 4.08 42.33 6.44
C GLN A 427 3.80 43.72 7.03
N ASN A 428 4.81 44.35 7.61
CA ASN A 428 4.70 45.74 8.09
C ASN A 428 4.51 46.72 6.93
N ALA A 429 5.15 46.52 5.78
CA ALA A 429 4.94 47.34 4.58
C ALA A 429 3.49 47.18 4.04
N ILE A 430 2.97 45.95 4.03
CA ILE A 430 1.57 45.68 3.67
C ILE A 430 0.62 46.34 4.65
N TYR A 431 0.88 46.21 5.96
CA TYR A 431 0.07 46.83 7.03
C TYR A 431 0.05 48.36 6.90
N GLN A 432 1.20 48.99 6.65
CA GLN A 432 1.29 50.43 6.39
C GLN A 432 0.39 50.85 5.21
N LYS A 433 0.48 50.14 4.10
CA LYS A 433 -0.30 50.41 2.88
C LYS A 433 -1.80 50.24 3.12
N ILE A 434 -2.22 49.17 3.78
CA ILE A 434 -3.63 48.90 4.06
C ILE A 434 -4.18 49.93 5.05
N SER A 435 -3.44 50.28 6.13
CA SER A 435 -3.84 51.32 7.08
C SER A 435 -4.04 52.67 6.40
N TYR A 436 -3.16 53.03 5.47
CA TYR A 436 -3.32 54.24 4.66
C TYR A 436 -4.61 54.21 3.82
N PHE A 437 -4.86 53.16 3.06
CA PHE A 437 -6.06 53.06 2.23
C PHE A 437 -7.35 53.01 3.06
N ARG A 438 -7.34 52.31 4.20
CA ARG A 438 -8.47 52.34 5.16
C ARG A 438 -8.70 53.76 5.72
N GLY A 439 -7.63 54.50 6.01
CA GLY A 439 -7.72 55.90 6.41
C GLY A 439 -8.38 56.77 5.32
N ILE A 440 -8.02 56.60 4.06
CA ILE A 440 -8.65 57.27 2.91
C ILE A 440 -10.14 56.92 2.79
N GLU A 441 -10.50 55.66 2.93
CA GLU A 441 -11.89 55.21 2.92
C GLU A 441 -12.71 55.89 4.00
N LEU A 442 -12.23 55.86 5.25
CA LEU A 442 -12.87 56.53 6.40
C LEU A 442 -12.95 58.05 6.24
N PHE A 443 -11.93 58.67 5.66
CA PHE A 443 -11.93 60.09 5.34
C PHE A 443 -13.03 60.46 4.36
N ASN A 444 -13.17 59.68 3.30
CA ASN A 444 -14.21 59.87 2.27
C ASN A 444 -15.63 59.66 2.84
N ASP A 445 -15.76 58.81 3.85
CA ASP A 445 -17.00 58.54 4.59
C ASP A 445 -17.25 59.61 5.69
N ASN A 446 -16.45 60.66 5.75
CA ASN A 446 -16.50 61.73 6.75
C ASN A 446 -16.23 61.24 8.20
N GLN A 447 -15.65 60.08 8.38
CA GLN A 447 -15.24 59.53 9.69
C GLN A 447 -13.81 59.99 10.03
N TYR A 448 -13.61 61.27 10.15
CA TYR A 448 -12.28 61.89 10.24
C TYR A 448 -11.50 61.45 11.47
N PHE A 449 -12.16 61.23 12.62
CA PHE A 449 -11.49 60.75 13.82
C PHE A 449 -10.90 59.36 13.63
N ASP A 450 -11.68 58.44 13.05
CA ASP A 450 -11.23 57.07 12.78
C ASP A 450 -10.16 57.03 11.67
N ALA A 451 -10.30 57.92 10.67
CA ALA A 451 -9.30 58.09 9.61
C ALA A 451 -7.93 58.47 10.20
N ILE A 452 -7.89 59.40 11.17
CA ILE A 452 -6.66 59.79 11.89
C ILE A 452 -6.03 58.58 12.58
N GLY A 453 -6.83 57.72 13.19
CA GLY A 453 -6.35 56.49 13.83
C GLY A 453 -5.61 55.61 12.83
N GLN A 454 -6.20 55.39 11.65
CA GLN A 454 -5.60 54.55 10.62
C GLN A 454 -4.37 55.22 9.96
N PHE A 455 -4.39 56.51 9.72
CA PHE A 455 -3.20 57.20 9.22
C PHE A 455 -2.05 57.17 10.23
N LYS A 456 -2.32 57.28 11.55
CA LYS A 456 -1.30 57.10 12.58
C LYS A 456 -0.71 55.69 12.62
N ASN A 457 -1.53 54.65 12.38
CA ASN A 457 -1.07 53.29 12.23
C ASN A 457 -0.11 53.16 11.03
N ALA A 458 -0.42 53.81 9.90
CA ALA A 458 0.45 53.84 8.74
C ALA A 458 1.78 54.60 9.05
N LEU A 459 1.73 55.67 9.81
CA LEU A 459 2.91 56.45 10.23
C LEU A 459 3.82 55.70 11.23
N GLY A 460 3.26 54.76 11.99
CA GLY A 460 4.01 53.88 12.90
C GLY A 460 4.87 52.86 12.18
N ASN A 461 4.62 52.58 10.89
CA ASN A 461 5.29 51.57 10.07
C ASN A 461 5.96 52.23 8.86
N LYS A 462 7.05 52.93 9.04
CA LYS A 462 7.74 53.73 8.01
C LYS A 462 8.52 52.92 7.00
N ASN A 463 7.84 52.03 6.23
CA ASN A 463 8.47 51.20 5.21
C ASN A 463 8.46 51.85 3.81
N ASP A 464 7.47 52.64 3.50
CA ASP A 464 7.32 53.36 2.24
C ASP A 464 7.22 54.85 2.51
N ASN A 465 8.17 55.62 1.96
CA ASN A 465 8.25 57.08 2.16
C ASN A 465 7.06 57.83 1.55
N TYR A 466 6.59 57.40 0.37
CA TYR A 466 5.44 58.02 -0.28
C TYR A 466 4.15 57.82 0.54
N ILE A 467 3.93 56.58 1.03
CA ILE A 467 2.78 56.30 1.93
C ILE A 467 2.92 57.10 3.22
N THR A 468 4.14 57.21 3.78
CA THR A 468 4.40 58.02 4.99
C THR A 468 4.05 59.49 4.74
N ALA A 469 4.51 60.07 3.64
CA ALA A 469 4.18 61.44 3.28
C ALA A 469 2.66 61.63 3.06
N SER A 470 2.04 60.71 2.31
CA SER A 470 0.62 60.72 2.02
C SER A 470 -0.23 60.63 3.32
N ALA A 471 0.12 59.70 4.22
CA ALA A 471 -0.56 59.57 5.50
C ALA A 471 -0.40 60.82 6.39
N THR A 472 0.77 61.47 6.34
CA THR A 472 1.02 62.73 7.06
C THR A 472 0.10 63.82 6.53
N PHE A 473 0.01 64.00 5.22
CA PHE A 473 -0.88 64.97 4.58
C PHE A 473 -2.35 64.74 4.96
N TRP A 474 -2.85 63.52 4.76
CA TRP A 474 -4.25 63.19 5.04
C TRP A 474 -4.61 63.22 6.53
N THR A 475 -3.64 63.02 7.41
CA THR A 475 -3.81 63.30 8.85
C THR A 475 -4.07 64.76 9.06
N GLY A 476 -3.30 65.66 8.41
CA GLY A 476 -3.52 67.10 8.44
C GLY A 476 -4.90 67.49 7.92
N GLU A 477 -5.30 66.97 6.77
CA GLU A 477 -6.65 67.17 6.20
C GLU A 477 -7.76 66.72 7.16
N SER A 478 -7.59 65.55 7.80
CA SER A 478 -8.56 65.06 8.79
C SER A 478 -8.71 65.95 9.98
N TYR A 479 -7.60 66.47 10.55
CA TYR A 479 -7.63 67.47 11.65
C TYR A 479 -8.23 68.78 11.18
N TYR A 480 -7.97 69.23 9.96
CA TYR A 480 -8.59 70.41 9.39
C TYR A 480 -10.12 70.27 9.30
N ARG A 481 -10.62 69.12 8.86
CA ARG A 481 -12.07 68.81 8.82
C ARG A 481 -12.71 68.80 10.21
N LEU A 482 -11.95 68.42 11.24
CA LEU A 482 -12.39 68.47 12.65
C LEU A 482 -12.25 69.83 13.26
N ASN A 483 -11.91 70.89 12.51
CA ASN A 483 -11.68 72.29 12.98
C ASN A 483 -10.49 72.41 13.94
N GLN A 484 -9.58 71.43 14.01
CA GLN A 484 -8.35 71.45 14.79
C GLN A 484 -7.18 72.01 13.94
N TYR A 485 -7.29 73.30 13.63
CA TYR A 485 -6.45 73.93 12.60
C TYR A 485 -4.99 74.09 13.03
N ASP A 486 -4.69 74.22 14.33
CA ASP A 486 -3.33 74.21 14.85
C ASP A 486 -2.59 72.87 14.62
N ILE A 487 -3.31 71.79 14.90
CA ILE A 487 -2.77 70.48 14.69
C ILE A 487 -2.62 70.18 13.17
N ALA A 488 -3.61 70.59 12.38
CA ALA A 488 -3.56 70.44 10.92
C ALA A 488 -2.33 71.14 10.32
N ALA A 489 -2.06 72.39 10.74
CA ALA A 489 -0.89 73.13 10.28
C ALA A 489 0.43 72.46 10.65
N ASN A 490 0.53 71.86 11.84
CA ASN A 490 1.70 71.07 12.19
C ASN A 490 1.92 69.86 11.28
N TYR A 491 0.85 69.13 10.91
CA TYR A 491 0.95 67.98 9.99
C TYR A 491 1.30 68.42 8.58
N TYR A 492 0.79 69.54 8.05
CA TYR A 492 1.17 70.09 6.76
C TYR A 492 2.64 70.50 6.72
N ASN A 493 3.13 71.14 7.78
CA ASN A 493 4.55 71.48 7.89
C ASN A 493 5.45 70.24 7.98
N ASN A 494 4.97 69.18 8.67
CA ASN A 494 5.69 67.89 8.73
C ASN A 494 5.69 67.21 7.35
N PHE A 495 4.59 67.28 6.62
CA PHE A 495 4.48 66.72 5.27
C PHE A 495 5.57 67.32 4.35
N LEU A 496 5.74 68.64 4.32
CA LEU A 496 6.78 69.30 3.51
C LEU A 496 8.21 68.80 3.83
N LYS A 497 8.44 68.29 5.03
CA LYS A 497 9.75 67.76 5.46
C LYS A 497 9.86 66.24 5.34
N THR A 498 8.76 65.56 5.02
CA THR A 498 8.75 64.09 4.92
C THR A 498 9.36 63.62 3.59
N PRO A 499 10.34 62.72 3.59
CA PRO A 499 10.88 62.15 2.36
C PRO A 499 9.74 61.54 1.49
N GLY A 500 9.74 61.80 0.20
CA GLY A 500 8.71 61.36 -0.72
C GLY A 500 7.50 62.29 -0.88
N ALA A 501 7.42 63.38 -0.09
CA ALA A 501 6.35 64.36 -0.19
C ALA A 501 6.32 65.05 -1.55
N GLU A 502 7.50 65.28 -2.16
CA GLU A 502 7.65 65.87 -3.49
C GLU A 502 6.94 65.12 -4.61
N LYS A 503 6.65 63.84 -4.39
CA LYS A 503 5.92 62.97 -5.35
C LYS A 503 4.41 63.02 -5.16
N HIS A 504 3.95 63.61 -4.07
CA HIS A 504 2.53 63.69 -3.74
C HIS A 504 1.87 64.87 -4.47
N SER A 505 0.70 64.68 -5.04
CA SER A 505 -0.01 65.72 -5.81
C SER A 505 -0.31 66.97 -5.01
N ALA A 506 -0.47 66.86 -3.70
CA ALA A 506 -0.72 68.01 -2.83
C ALA A 506 0.54 68.81 -2.48
N PHE A 507 1.75 68.38 -2.90
CA PHE A 507 2.99 69.04 -2.51
C PHE A 507 3.04 70.49 -2.98
N SER A 508 2.63 70.79 -4.18
CA SER A 508 2.55 72.16 -4.72
C SER A 508 1.47 73.01 -4.03
N SER A 509 0.37 72.37 -3.60
CA SER A 509 -0.76 73.09 -3.03
C SER A 509 -0.81 73.13 -1.51
N VAL A 510 0.10 72.44 -0.77
CA VAL A 510 0.04 72.36 0.69
C VAL A 510 0.20 73.71 1.38
N ASN A 511 0.95 74.67 0.81
CA ASN A 511 1.06 76.02 1.31
C ASN A 511 -0.31 76.76 1.27
N TYR A 512 -1.18 76.44 0.34
CA TYR A 512 -2.58 76.93 0.33
C TYR A 512 -3.33 76.39 1.56
N ASN A 513 -3.24 75.08 1.84
CA ASN A 513 -3.87 74.46 3.01
C ASN A 513 -3.36 75.07 4.34
N LEU A 514 -2.03 75.30 4.42
CA LEU A 514 -1.42 76.03 5.54
C LEU A 514 -1.98 77.43 5.72
N GLY A 515 -2.11 78.20 4.62
CA GLY A 515 -2.70 79.50 4.62
C GLY A 515 -4.12 79.51 5.16
N TYR A 516 -4.96 78.58 4.74
CA TYR A 516 -6.32 78.46 5.28
C TYR A 516 -6.35 78.03 6.74
N ALA A 517 -5.49 77.10 7.15
CA ALA A 517 -5.39 76.67 8.54
C ALA A 517 -5.01 77.85 9.47
N ALA A 518 -4.03 78.68 9.07
CA ALA A 518 -3.65 79.86 9.77
C ALA A 518 -4.75 80.92 9.77
N PHE A 519 -5.43 81.16 8.64
CA PHE A 519 -6.56 82.07 8.52
C PHE A 519 -7.70 81.74 9.50
N LYS A 520 -8.08 80.46 9.57
CA LYS A 520 -9.10 79.94 10.51
C LYS A 520 -8.70 80.13 11.97
N GLN A 521 -7.41 80.19 12.28
CA GLN A 521 -6.84 80.50 13.60
C GLN A 521 -6.74 81.97 13.83
N LYS A 522 -7.15 82.82 12.89
CA LYS A 522 -6.98 84.27 12.93
C LYS A 522 -5.51 84.74 12.93
N LYS A 523 -4.57 83.91 12.57
CA LYS A 523 -3.14 84.17 12.41
C LYS A 523 -2.86 84.75 11.02
N TYR A 524 -3.37 85.95 10.73
CA TYR A 524 -3.40 86.57 9.41
C TYR A 524 -2.00 86.77 8.79
N GLY A 525 -0.98 87.10 9.65
CA GLY A 525 0.41 87.19 9.18
C GLY A 525 0.98 85.88 8.64
N GLU A 526 0.75 84.78 9.37
CA GLU A 526 1.17 83.44 8.95
C GLU A 526 0.40 82.99 7.68
N ALA A 527 -0.92 83.28 7.64
CA ALA A 527 -1.74 82.97 6.47
C ALA A 527 -1.25 83.70 5.23
N ARG A 528 -0.92 84.99 5.33
CA ARG A 528 -0.35 85.80 4.22
C ARG A 528 0.95 85.15 3.68
N THR A 529 1.86 84.80 4.58
CA THR A 529 3.13 84.17 4.24
C THR A 529 2.96 82.85 3.54
N ALA A 530 2.03 82.00 3.99
CA ALA A 530 1.75 80.69 3.38
C ALA A 530 1.08 80.87 2.00
N PHE A 531 0.14 81.78 1.81
CA PHE A 531 -0.45 82.06 0.53
C PHE A 531 0.56 82.69 -0.45
N ALA A 532 1.47 83.53 -0.02
CA ALA A 532 2.52 84.06 -0.87
C ALA A 532 3.42 82.94 -1.37
N LYS A 533 3.85 82.02 -0.51
CA LYS A 533 4.63 80.85 -0.93
C LYS A 533 3.89 79.92 -1.91
N TYR A 534 2.56 79.85 -1.77
CA TYR A 534 1.77 79.09 -2.74
C TYR A 534 1.81 79.76 -4.10
N LEU A 535 1.63 81.08 -4.17
CA LEU A 535 1.62 81.86 -5.42
C LEU A 535 3.01 81.94 -6.09
N GLU A 536 4.14 81.88 -5.32
CA GLU A 536 5.50 81.82 -5.85
C GLU A 536 5.78 80.47 -6.56
N GLY A 537 5.03 79.41 -6.21
CA GLY A 537 5.20 78.09 -6.82
C GLY A 537 4.25 77.75 -7.96
N HIS A 538 3.31 78.68 -8.30
CA HIS A 538 2.30 78.57 -9.34
C HIS A 538 2.34 79.85 -10.21
#